data_622d17f699056ce705d45996fa8a3fcb
#
_entry.id   622d17f699056ce705d45996fa8a3fcb
#
_cell.length_a   1.000
_cell.length_b   1.000
_cell.length_c   1.000
_cell.angle_alpha   90.00
_cell.angle_beta   90.00
_cell.angle_gamma   90.00
#
_symmetry.space_group_name_H-M   'P 1'
#
loop_
_entity.id
_entity.type
_entity.pdbx_description
1 polymer ?
#
loop_
_entity_poly.entity_id
_entity_poly.type
_entity_poly.pdbx_seq_one_letter_code
_entity_poly.pdbx_strand_id
1 'polypeptide(L)'
;DANVDLNFYPNYYAAAPFEKGGSPTSSCLYENELTFRQDGENLKFTLNNNGKTFFNADFVGLVGATGTDGCYDYNTSGEKNVLLGPSSSVVNQNPLAADQTTGTEMTFSDGGFMGYYIGQSTYEILSITDSKMVVRAVMGGNPALAWYHTFSTSPPVQSVEDFTTLVWSDEFNVDGAPDATK
;
A
#
# COMPACT_ATOMS: atom_id res chain seq x y z
N ASP A 1 -5.53 -10.88 -3.23
CA ASP A 1 -6.89 -11.42 -3.26
C ASP A 1 -7.12 -12.10 -4.60
N ALA A 2 -7.43 -13.41 -4.60
CA ALA A 2 -7.70 -14.18 -5.82
C ALA A 2 -9.18 -14.10 -6.25
N ASN A 3 -10.03 -13.46 -5.46
CA ASN A 3 -11.46 -13.31 -5.72
C ASN A 3 -11.87 -11.86 -5.58
N VAL A 4 -11.95 -11.19 -6.70
CA VAL A 4 -12.26 -9.76 -6.76
C VAL A 4 -13.64 -9.39 -6.21
N ASP A 5 -14.52 -10.35 -6.07
CA ASP A 5 -15.91 -10.21 -5.62
C ASP A 5 -16.13 -10.62 -4.16
N LEU A 6 -15.09 -11.05 -3.45
CA LEU A 6 -15.22 -11.57 -2.09
C LEU A 6 -14.44 -10.75 -1.05
N ASN A 7 -15.11 -10.33 -0.04
CA ASN A 7 -14.77 -10.14 1.37
C ASN A 7 -13.50 -9.35 1.70
N PHE A 8 -12.78 -8.74 0.77
CA PHE A 8 -11.50 -8.08 1.05
C PHE A 8 -10.48 -8.99 1.76
N TYR A 9 -10.67 -10.29 1.68
CA TYR A 9 -9.77 -11.25 2.28
C TYR A 9 -8.55 -11.50 1.40
N PRO A 10 -7.33 -11.44 1.98
CA PRO A 10 -6.12 -11.82 1.27
C PRO A 10 -6.04 -13.35 1.17
N ASN A 11 -6.83 -13.95 0.27
CA ASN A 11 -6.88 -15.40 0.09
C ASN A 11 -5.86 -15.91 -0.95
N TYR A 12 -5.01 -15.02 -1.45
CA TYR A 12 -3.90 -15.36 -2.33
C TYR A 12 -2.56 -15.06 -1.65
N TYR A 13 -2.30 -13.79 -1.34
CA TYR A 13 -1.07 -13.36 -0.67
C TYR A 13 -1.33 -12.09 0.14
N ALA A 14 -0.81 -12.04 1.36
CA ALA A 14 -0.79 -10.83 2.17
C ALA A 14 0.63 -10.61 2.69
N ALA A 15 1.24 -9.49 2.31
CA ALA A 15 2.50 -9.07 2.89
C ALA A 15 2.29 -8.67 4.35
N ALA A 16 3.18 -9.11 5.24
CA ALA A 16 3.29 -8.54 6.58
C ALA A 16 3.68 -7.05 6.47
N PRO A 17 3.37 -6.22 7.47
CA PRO A 17 3.78 -4.83 7.47
C PRO A 17 5.30 -4.71 7.23
N PHE A 18 5.70 -3.91 6.22
CA PHE A 18 7.10 -3.69 5.82
C PHE A 18 7.93 -4.93 5.44
N GLU A 19 7.28 -6.04 5.20
CA GLU A 19 7.95 -7.29 4.80
C GLU A 19 8.96 -7.08 3.64
N LYS A 20 8.63 -6.18 2.72
CA LYS A 20 9.47 -5.93 1.55
C LYS A 20 10.56 -4.88 1.78
N GLY A 21 10.57 -4.21 2.92
CA GLY A 21 11.49 -3.09 3.20
C GLY A 21 12.95 -3.50 3.42
N GLY A 22 13.19 -4.74 3.82
CA GLY A 22 14.53 -5.26 4.10
C GLY A 22 15.33 -5.71 2.86
N SER A 23 14.75 -5.65 1.67
CA SER A 23 15.40 -6.12 0.44
C SER A 23 15.55 -5.01 -0.59
N PRO A 24 16.76 -4.78 -1.14
CA PRO A 24 16.97 -3.78 -2.18
C PRO A 24 16.19 -4.06 -3.47
N THR A 25 15.72 -5.29 -3.66
CA THR A 25 14.90 -5.67 -4.82
C THR A 25 13.42 -5.36 -4.63
N SER A 26 12.99 -4.95 -3.44
CA SER A 26 11.58 -4.67 -3.14
C SER A 26 11.34 -3.42 -2.29
N SER A 27 12.38 -2.83 -1.68
CA SER A 27 12.25 -1.68 -0.77
C SER A 27 11.64 -0.45 -1.43
N CYS A 28 11.82 -0.26 -2.74
CA CYS A 28 11.27 0.87 -3.47
C CYS A 28 9.74 0.97 -3.36
N LEU A 29 9.04 -0.12 -3.02
CA LEU A 29 7.60 -0.10 -2.77
C LEU A 29 7.22 0.88 -1.65
N TYR A 30 8.08 1.02 -0.63
CA TYR A 30 7.83 1.88 0.53
C TYR A 30 8.51 3.26 0.44
N GLU A 31 9.29 3.49 -0.62
CA GLU A 31 9.98 4.76 -0.86
C GLU A 31 9.13 5.75 -1.68
N ASN A 32 7.93 5.32 -2.07
CA ASN A 32 7.01 6.13 -2.86
C ASN A 32 6.39 7.24 -2.01
N GLU A 33 6.36 8.44 -2.60
CA GLU A 33 5.61 9.58 -2.08
C GLU A 33 4.46 9.93 -3.02
N LEU A 34 3.23 9.84 -2.52
CA LEU A 34 2.01 10.09 -3.25
C LEU A 34 1.42 11.42 -2.80
N THR A 35 1.29 12.36 -3.72
CA THR A 35 0.73 13.69 -3.42
C THR A 35 -0.56 13.90 -4.17
N PHE A 36 -1.63 14.24 -3.44
CA PHE A 36 -2.88 14.72 -4.01
C PHE A 36 -3.01 16.22 -3.77
N ARG A 37 -3.41 16.95 -4.80
CA ARG A 37 -3.55 18.40 -4.76
C ARG A 37 -4.85 18.83 -5.42
N GLN A 38 -5.59 19.70 -4.74
CA GLN A 38 -6.74 20.38 -5.35
C GLN A 38 -6.25 21.56 -6.21
N ASP A 39 -6.75 21.65 -7.43
CA ASP A 39 -6.47 22.71 -8.38
C ASP A 39 -7.78 23.23 -8.99
N GLY A 40 -8.37 24.22 -8.36
CA GLY A 40 -9.72 24.66 -8.67
C GLY A 40 -10.72 23.52 -8.42
N GLU A 41 -11.44 23.11 -9.47
CA GLU A 41 -12.37 21.98 -9.41
C GLU A 41 -11.70 20.63 -9.74
N ASN A 42 -10.41 20.65 -10.09
CA ASN A 42 -9.68 19.46 -10.49
C ASN A 42 -8.88 18.87 -9.33
N LEU A 43 -8.85 17.56 -9.27
CA LEU A 43 -7.96 16.83 -8.40
C LEU A 43 -6.74 16.36 -9.20
N LYS A 44 -5.56 16.59 -8.66
CA LYS A 44 -4.27 16.24 -9.26
C LYS A 44 -3.53 15.25 -8.40
N PHE A 45 -2.71 14.46 -9.04
CA PHE A 45 -1.89 13.43 -8.40
C PHE A 45 -0.47 13.43 -8.94
N THR A 46 0.47 13.26 -8.05
CA THR A 46 1.89 13.05 -8.39
C THR A 46 2.43 11.87 -7.60
N LEU A 47 3.16 11.00 -8.27
CA LEU A 47 3.91 9.92 -7.66
C LEU A 47 5.41 10.22 -7.82
N ASN A 48 6.09 10.48 -6.70
CA ASN A 48 7.55 10.47 -6.65
C ASN A 48 8.01 9.08 -6.19
N ASN A 49 8.66 8.36 -7.09
CA ASN A 49 9.13 6.98 -6.87
C ASN A 49 10.66 6.86 -6.87
N ASN A 50 11.38 7.99 -6.75
CA ASN A 50 12.84 8.02 -6.75
C ASN A 50 13.49 7.28 -7.95
N GLY A 51 12.78 7.23 -9.08
CA GLY A 51 13.23 6.58 -10.31
C GLY A 51 13.03 5.07 -10.38
N LYS A 52 12.46 4.46 -9.33
CA LYS A 52 12.20 3.02 -9.28
C LYS A 52 10.74 2.71 -8.98
N THR A 53 10.21 1.73 -9.71
CA THR A 53 8.85 1.23 -9.49
C THR A 53 8.89 -0.25 -9.13
N PHE A 54 8.07 -0.64 -8.16
CA PHE A 54 7.83 -2.05 -7.88
C PHE A 54 6.80 -2.59 -8.86
N PHE A 55 7.22 -3.52 -9.71
CA PHE A 55 6.38 -4.16 -10.73
C PHE A 55 5.93 -5.54 -10.28
N ASN A 56 4.68 -5.87 -10.60
CA ASN A 56 4.27 -7.26 -10.66
C ASN A 56 4.95 -7.96 -11.86
N ALA A 57 5.29 -9.23 -11.70
CA ALA A 57 6.01 -10.03 -12.67
C ALA A 57 5.39 -10.00 -14.08
N ASP A 58 4.08 -9.95 -14.19
CA ASP A 58 3.37 -9.91 -15.47
C ASP A 58 3.64 -8.63 -16.27
N PHE A 59 4.18 -7.59 -15.63
CA PHE A 59 4.43 -6.28 -16.24
C PHE A 59 5.90 -5.90 -16.38
N VAL A 60 6.83 -6.71 -15.90
CA VAL A 60 8.27 -6.40 -15.97
C VAL A 60 8.78 -6.29 -17.42
N GLY A 61 8.07 -6.86 -18.36
CA GLY A 61 8.35 -6.71 -19.80
C GLY A 61 8.28 -5.27 -20.31
N LEU A 62 7.51 -4.39 -19.64
CA LEU A 62 7.43 -2.96 -19.99
C LEU A 62 8.75 -2.21 -19.80
N VAL A 63 9.61 -2.70 -18.94
CA VAL A 63 10.96 -2.14 -18.71
C VAL A 63 12.05 -2.99 -19.34
N GLY A 64 11.69 -3.90 -20.26
CA GLY A 64 12.64 -4.77 -20.96
C GLY A 64 13.24 -5.86 -20.06
N ALA A 65 12.65 -6.10 -18.88
CA ALA A 65 13.11 -7.11 -17.95
C ALA A 65 12.32 -8.42 -18.09
N THR A 66 12.88 -9.48 -17.52
CA THR A 66 12.22 -10.77 -17.31
C THR A 66 12.47 -11.17 -15.87
N GLY A 67 11.50 -11.79 -15.22
CA GLY A 67 11.71 -12.27 -13.86
C GLY A 67 10.50 -12.15 -12.95
N THR A 68 10.77 -11.89 -11.69
CA THR A 68 9.79 -11.86 -10.61
C THR A 68 9.36 -10.44 -10.27
N ASP A 69 8.39 -10.31 -9.39
CA ASP A 69 8.05 -9.05 -8.73
C ASP A 69 9.31 -8.38 -8.18
N GLY A 70 9.45 -7.09 -8.43
CA GLY A 70 10.63 -6.37 -7.95
C GLY A 70 10.67 -4.90 -8.36
N CYS A 71 11.73 -4.24 -7.88
CA CYS A 71 12.04 -2.86 -8.17
C CYS A 71 12.84 -2.76 -9.47
N TYR A 72 12.31 -2.02 -10.42
CA TYR A 72 12.95 -1.77 -11.72
C TYR A 72 13.09 -0.27 -11.96
N ASP A 73 14.06 0.11 -12.77
CA ASP A 73 14.25 1.50 -13.18
C ASP A 73 13.07 1.92 -14.06
N TYR A 74 12.20 2.70 -13.48
CA TYR A 74 11.03 3.27 -14.14
C TYR A 74 10.59 4.52 -13.39
N ASN A 75 10.88 5.67 -13.96
CA ASN A 75 10.55 6.94 -13.35
C ASN A 75 9.13 7.34 -13.74
N THR A 76 8.31 7.63 -12.74
CA THR A 76 7.04 8.29 -12.93
C THR A 76 7.26 9.79 -12.96
N SER A 77 6.83 10.46 -13.99
CA SER A 77 7.00 11.91 -14.10
C SER A 77 5.69 12.60 -14.42
N GLY A 78 5.59 13.83 -13.96
CA GLY A 78 4.47 14.70 -14.26
C GLY A 78 3.23 14.43 -13.41
N GLU A 79 2.44 15.48 -13.35
CA GLU A 79 1.16 15.49 -12.65
C GLU A 79 0.10 14.79 -13.50
N LYS A 80 -0.76 14.00 -12.86
CA LYS A 80 -1.90 13.31 -13.46
C LYS A 80 -3.20 13.96 -13.01
N ASN A 81 -4.21 13.93 -13.87
CA ASN A 81 -5.56 14.24 -13.44
C ASN A 81 -6.16 13.03 -12.72
N VAL A 82 -6.97 13.30 -11.70
CA VAL A 82 -7.74 12.29 -10.99
C VAL A 82 -9.21 12.52 -11.23
N LEU A 83 -9.87 11.53 -11.81
CA LEU A 83 -11.33 11.52 -11.95
C LEU A 83 -11.91 10.68 -10.83
N LEU A 84 -12.85 11.22 -10.09
CA LEU A 84 -13.67 10.51 -9.12
C LEU A 84 -15.02 10.15 -9.74
N GLY A 85 -15.48 8.94 -9.51
CA GLY A 85 -16.76 8.45 -9.99
C GLY A 85 -17.34 7.35 -9.13
N PRO A 86 -18.58 6.92 -9.42
CA PRO A 86 -19.12 5.72 -8.78
C PRO A 86 -18.25 4.50 -9.08
N SER A 87 -18.00 3.68 -8.08
CA SER A 87 -17.23 2.46 -8.29
C SER A 87 -17.93 1.52 -9.26
N SER A 88 -17.16 1.05 -10.23
CA SER A 88 -17.54 -0.01 -11.19
C SER A 88 -17.16 -1.41 -10.70
N SER A 89 -16.50 -1.51 -9.55
CA SER A 89 -16.03 -2.78 -8.99
C SER A 89 -17.20 -3.68 -8.57
N VAL A 90 -17.05 -4.98 -8.84
CA VAL A 90 -17.99 -6.02 -8.39
C VAL A 90 -18.12 -6.11 -6.87
N VAL A 91 -17.16 -5.57 -6.12
CA VAL A 91 -17.21 -5.47 -4.65
C VAL A 91 -18.49 -4.82 -4.16
N ASN A 92 -18.99 -3.79 -4.86
CA ASN A 92 -20.23 -3.12 -4.52
C ASN A 92 -21.47 -4.02 -4.65
N GLN A 93 -21.35 -5.16 -5.31
CA GLN A 93 -22.43 -6.11 -5.49
C GLN A 93 -22.47 -7.17 -4.39
N ASN A 94 -21.42 -7.25 -3.56
CA ASN A 94 -21.37 -8.17 -2.43
C ASN A 94 -21.92 -7.48 -1.18
N PRO A 95 -23.05 -7.95 -0.61
CA PRO A 95 -23.65 -7.35 0.59
C PRO A 95 -22.72 -7.30 1.80
N LEU A 96 -21.77 -8.25 1.90
CA LEU A 96 -20.77 -8.28 2.98
C LEU A 96 -19.65 -7.26 2.76
N ALA A 97 -19.42 -6.87 1.53
CA ALA A 97 -18.39 -5.90 1.15
C ALA A 97 -18.93 -4.47 1.06
N ALA A 98 -20.24 -4.29 0.93
CA ALA A 98 -20.86 -2.97 0.78
C ALA A 98 -20.51 -2.01 1.91
N ASP A 99 -20.42 -2.51 3.15
CA ASP A 99 -20.04 -1.73 4.32
C ASP A 99 -18.53 -1.44 4.40
N GLN A 100 -17.73 -2.03 3.51
CA GLN A 100 -16.28 -1.92 3.49
C GLN A 100 -15.75 -1.10 2.30
N THR A 101 -16.62 -0.40 1.60
CA THR A 101 -16.27 0.46 0.48
C THR A 101 -16.99 1.80 0.58
N THR A 102 -16.36 2.85 0.06
CA THR A 102 -17.01 4.16 -0.06
C THR A 102 -17.96 4.24 -1.27
N GLY A 103 -17.93 3.24 -2.15
CA GLY A 103 -18.64 3.27 -3.43
C GLY A 103 -18.05 4.25 -4.45
N THR A 104 -16.85 4.74 -4.20
CA THR A 104 -16.15 5.70 -5.06
C THR A 104 -14.89 5.09 -5.63
N GLU A 105 -14.67 5.26 -6.92
CA GLU A 105 -13.39 4.96 -7.55
C GLU A 105 -12.66 6.23 -7.99
N MET A 106 -11.35 6.16 -8.04
CA MET A 106 -10.49 7.16 -8.65
C MET A 106 -9.74 6.57 -9.82
N THR A 107 -9.71 7.32 -10.91
CA THR A 107 -8.98 6.96 -12.13
C THR A 107 -7.95 8.03 -12.44
N PHE A 108 -6.70 7.61 -12.64
CA PHE A 108 -5.59 8.50 -13.00
C PHE A 108 -5.44 8.59 -14.52
N SER A 109 -5.21 9.81 -15.04
CA SER A 109 -4.89 10.00 -16.45
C SER A 109 -3.52 9.41 -16.81
N ASP A 110 -3.29 9.21 -18.10
CA ASP A 110 -1.97 8.90 -18.69
C ASP A 110 -1.25 7.72 -18.02
N GLY A 111 -2.01 6.69 -17.68
CA GLY A 111 -1.44 5.48 -17.08
C GLY A 111 -0.89 5.66 -15.67
N GLY A 112 -1.35 6.69 -14.94
CA GLY A 112 -0.94 6.90 -13.54
C GLY A 112 -1.33 5.73 -12.65
N PHE A 113 -0.54 5.49 -11.59
CA PHE A 113 -0.75 4.38 -10.65
C PHE A 113 -0.20 4.75 -9.26
N MET A 114 -0.55 3.94 -8.26
CA MET A 114 -0.24 4.23 -6.86
C MET A 114 0.90 3.37 -6.31
N GLY A 115 2.10 3.52 -6.86
CA GLY A 115 3.33 2.93 -6.33
C GLY A 115 3.62 1.49 -6.77
N TYR A 116 2.69 0.56 -6.65
CA TYR A 116 2.82 -0.80 -7.16
C TYR A 116 2.21 -0.90 -8.55
N TYR A 117 3.01 -1.28 -9.54
CA TYR A 117 2.52 -1.39 -10.91
C TYR A 117 1.90 -2.75 -11.19
N ILE A 118 0.60 -2.77 -11.36
CA ILE A 118 -0.24 -3.95 -11.66
C ILE A 118 -1.05 -3.79 -12.95
N GLY A 119 -0.61 -2.89 -13.84
CA GLY A 119 -1.28 -2.63 -15.12
C GLY A 119 -2.64 -1.94 -14.99
N GLN A 120 -2.85 -1.15 -13.91
CA GLN A 120 -4.15 -0.53 -13.62
C GLN A 120 -3.97 0.92 -13.19
N SER A 121 -4.93 1.76 -13.62
CA SER A 121 -5.00 3.19 -13.27
C SER A 121 -6.28 3.54 -12.51
N THR A 122 -7.14 2.57 -12.22
CA THR A 122 -8.40 2.75 -11.51
C THR A 122 -8.37 2.01 -10.18
N TYR A 123 -8.73 2.72 -9.11
CA TYR A 123 -8.68 2.25 -7.74
C TYR A 123 -9.99 2.57 -7.03
N GLU A 124 -10.63 1.57 -6.44
CA GLU A 124 -11.75 1.77 -5.55
C GLU A 124 -11.28 2.21 -4.18
N ILE A 125 -11.87 3.26 -3.64
CA ILE A 125 -11.59 3.74 -2.28
C ILE A 125 -12.43 2.93 -1.30
N LEU A 126 -11.77 2.10 -0.50
CA LEU A 126 -12.43 1.29 0.52
C LEU A 126 -12.66 2.11 1.79
N SER A 127 -11.65 2.86 2.20
CA SER A 127 -11.75 3.78 3.32
C SER A 127 -10.76 4.93 3.17
N ILE A 128 -11.12 6.09 3.70
CA ILE A 128 -10.25 7.26 3.76
C ILE A 128 -10.49 8.04 5.05
N THR A 129 -9.41 8.45 5.68
CA THR A 129 -9.36 9.30 6.87
C THR A 129 -8.28 10.36 6.67
N ASP A 130 -8.10 11.26 7.62
CA ASP A 130 -7.07 12.30 7.57
C ASP A 130 -5.64 11.74 7.49
N SER A 131 -5.42 10.51 7.94
CA SER A 131 -4.09 9.92 8.04
C SER A 131 -3.91 8.61 7.28
N LYS A 132 -4.98 8.03 6.74
CA LYS A 132 -4.92 6.70 6.13
C LYS A 132 -5.91 6.59 4.97
N MET A 133 -5.48 5.96 3.90
CA MET A 133 -6.33 5.56 2.78
C MET A 133 -6.11 4.08 2.45
N VAL A 134 -7.20 3.36 2.25
CA VAL A 134 -7.17 1.98 1.75
C VAL A 134 -7.88 1.95 0.42
N VAL A 135 -7.20 1.39 -0.57
CA VAL A 135 -7.75 1.23 -1.92
C VAL A 135 -7.60 -0.19 -2.42
N ARG A 136 -8.42 -0.53 -3.39
CA ARG A 136 -8.41 -1.80 -4.09
C ARG A 136 -8.31 -1.56 -5.59
N ALA A 137 -7.49 -2.34 -6.26
CA ALA A 137 -7.40 -2.33 -7.72
C ALA A 137 -7.45 -3.74 -8.29
N VAL A 138 -8.25 -3.95 -9.31
CA VAL A 138 -8.27 -5.19 -10.08
C VAL A 138 -7.08 -5.17 -11.04
N MET A 139 -6.31 -6.26 -11.07
CA MET A 139 -5.11 -6.36 -11.88
C MET A 139 -5.42 -6.22 -13.37
N GLY A 140 -4.64 -5.45 -14.07
CA GLY A 140 -4.75 -5.32 -15.52
C GLY A 140 -4.50 -6.67 -16.23
N GLY A 141 -5.40 -7.03 -17.15
CA GLY A 141 -5.28 -8.29 -17.89
C GLY A 141 -5.63 -9.55 -17.09
N ASN A 142 -5.84 -9.47 -15.79
CA ASN A 142 -6.25 -10.61 -14.97
C ASN A 142 -7.33 -10.22 -13.94
N PRO A 143 -8.61 -10.28 -14.34
CA PRO A 143 -9.70 -9.86 -13.46
C PRO A 143 -9.95 -10.82 -12.26
N ALA A 144 -9.29 -11.95 -12.21
CA ALA A 144 -9.37 -12.86 -11.06
C ALA A 144 -8.50 -12.40 -9.88
N LEU A 145 -7.64 -11.40 -10.06
CA LEU A 145 -6.78 -10.86 -9.02
C LEU A 145 -7.15 -9.42 -8.69
N ALA A 146 -7.15 -9.10 -7.41
CA ALA A 146 -7.26 -7.75 -6.93
C ALA A 146 -6.22 -7.50 -5.84
N TRP A 147 -5.67 -6.29 -5.83
CA TRP A 147 -4.64 -5.85 -4.92
C TRP A 147 -5.17 -4.76 -4.00
N TYR A 148 -4.85 -4.88 -2.73
CA TYR A 148 -5.24 -3.96 -1.68
C TYR A 148 -4.02 -3.17 -1.23
N HIS A 149 -4.12 -1.86 -1.23
CA HIS A 149 -3.04 -0.97 -0.83
C HIS A 149 -3.48 -0.13 0.35
N THR A 150 -2.60 -0.01 1.33
CA THR A 150 -2.79 0.88 2.47
C THR A 150 -1.72 1.97 2.42
N PHE A 151 -2.17 3.22 2.40
CA PHE A 151 -1.32 4.40 2.44
C PHE A 151 -1.55 5.17 3.73
N SER A 152 -0.52 5.84 4.24
CA SER A 152 -0.63 6.71 5.41
C SER A 152 0.16 8.01 5.20
N THR A 153 -0.27 9.08 5.86
CA THR A 153 0.39 10.39 5.82
C THR A 153 1.63 10.45 6.72
N SER A 154 1.82 9.47 7.58
CA SER A 154 3.00 9.33 8.42
C SER A 154 3.67 8.00 8.13
N PRO A 155 5.01 7.93 8.12
CA PRO A 155 5.69 6.65 8.12
C PRO A 155 5.11 5.84 9.28
N PRO A 156 4.82 4.55 9.08
CA PRO A 156 4.44 3.71 10.19
C PRO A 156 5.59 3.74 11.21
N VAL A 157 5.25 4.04 12.42
CA VAL A 157 6.17 3.84 13.52
C VAL A 157 6.39 2.33 13.57
N GLN A 158 7.54 1.87 13.09
CA GLN A 158 8.01 0.57 13.53
C GLN A 158 8.07 0.70 15.05
N SER A 159 7.22 0.01 15.74
CA SER A 159 7.44 -0.28 17.14
C SER A 159 8.65 -1.22 17.19
N VAL A 160 9.83 -0.67 17.02
CA VAL A 160 10.99 -1.23 17.66
C VAL A 160 10.61 -1.06 19.12
N GLU A 161 10.22 -2.14 19.77
CA GLU A 161 10.25 -2.16 21.22
C GLU A 161 11.71 -1.93 21.55
N ASP A 162 12.03 -0.69 21.74
CA ASP A 162 13.36 -0.26 22.11
C ASP A 162 13.50 -0.58 23.60
N PHE A 163 13.89 -1.83 23.88
CA PHE A 163 14.21 -2.29 25.22
C PHE A 163 15.50 -1.63 25.78
N THR A 164 15.89 -0.47 25.25
CA THR A 164 17.05 0.28 25.75
C THR A 164 16.79 0.94 27.09
N THR A 165 15.53 1.07 27.49
CA THR A 165 15.18 1.56 28.83
C THR A 165 15.00 0.37 29.75
N LEU A 166 15.97 0.12 30.62
CA LEU A 166 15.85 -0.85 31.69
C LEU A 166 14.74 -0.40 32.66
N VAL A 167 13.59 -1.03 32.61
CA VAL A 167 12.43 -0.67 33.43
C VAL A 167 12.54 -1.26 34.83
N TRP A 168 13.24 -2.37 34.94
CA TRP A 168 13.48 -3.07 36.21
C TRP A 168 14.78 -3.90 36.11
N SER A 169 15.60 -3.88 37.16
CA SER A 169 16.70 -4.82 37.34
C SER A 169 16.80 -5.20 38.80
N ASP A 170 17.08 -6.47 39.06
CA ASP A 170 17.50 -6.97 40.35
C ASP A 170 18.88 -7.66 40.16
N GLU A 171 19.90 -7.11 40.75
CA GLU A 171 21.27 -7.58 40.54
C GLU A 171 21.64 -8.77 41.44
N PHE A 172 20.71 -9.24 42.29
CA PHE A 172 20.91 -10.40 43.19
C PHE A 172 22.23 -10.37 43.96
N ASN A 173 22.73 -9.19 44.26
CA ASN A 173 24.00 -8.98 44.92
C ASN A 173 23.91 -9.11 46.46
N VAL A 174 22.73 -9.40 46.97
CA VAL A 174 22.45 -9.69 48.37
C VAL A 174 21.56 -10.94 48.44
N ASP A 175 22.01 -11.98 49.16
CA ASP A 175 21.21 -13.17 49.37
C ASP A 175 19.93 -12.82 50.18
N GLY A 176 18.77 -13.00 49.58
CA GLY A 176 17.48 -12.75 50.23
C GLY A 176 16.31 -12.64 49.22
N ALA A 177 15.14 -12.32 49.73
CA ALA A 177 14.00 -12.01 48.88
C ALA A 177 14.19 -10.68 48.18
N PRO A 178 13.61 -10.49 46.96
CA PRO A 178 13.66 -9.23 46.21
C PRO A 178 13.22 -8.06 47.08
N ASP A 179 13.88 -6.90 46.96
CA ASP A 179 13.57 -5.70 47.70
C ASP A 179 12.20 -5.15 47.23
N ALA A 180 11.20 -5.24 48.10
CA ALA A 180 9.84 -4.80 47.80
C ALA A 180 9.69 -3.26 47.71
N THR A 181 10.76 -2.50 47.88
CA THR A 181 10.76 -1.03 47.85
C THR A 181 11.38 -0.43 46.58
N LYS A 182 11.78 -1.28 45.63
CA LYS A 182 12.30 -0.81 44.34
C LYS A 182 11.30 -1.01 43.21
#